data_8c07b550fccd67f1519eae5784671180
#
_entry.id   8c07b550fccd67f1519eae5784671180
#
_cell.length_a   1.000
_cell.length_b   1.000
_cell.length_c   1.000
_cell.angle_alpha   90.00
_cell.angle_beta   90.00
_cell.angle_gamma   90.00
#
_symmetry.space_group_name_H-M   'P 1'
#
loop_
_entity.id
_entity.type
_entity.pdbx_description
1 polymer ?
#
loop_
_entity_poly.entity_id
_entity_poly.type
_entity_poly.pdbx_seq_one_letter_code
_entity_poly.pdbx_strand_id
1 'polypeptide(L)'
;MDSPRSRGRTRPFLRRTAALAAAALAASLALAVPTADGAVARGRSTQEPGVTVSLWEWNWPSIARECTDVLGPAGYDGVQVAPPQNSLKRTALGNGSDTVLHPWWEVYQAVSYDLTSRMGTEAQFKKMVKACRKAGVKVYVDAVINHTTGQGSTSYGGVDYQPYTYAGTYDKGDFHAPSGECPSSDGGIQDFNAKAQVWNCNLVGLEDLRTGTDDVQAELAGYLNKLIRYGVSGFRVDAAKHMPQRDLDAIYARLNRTADGVRPYWVLEVLPGGPGVLRPEAYLRSGDVLGVDGARQMQQAFKSYTGTGNVGSLSSLEVFGPEAGLTPGAKTLSFVTNHDSERNRNDYLSSQDGPTFILANQWLLAQGYGSPQVYSSFTWEQADASPPARPDGRVTDTVCGQGWTCDHRNPGIVAMVGWHDYVGKAKRANFWSDDANVVAFSKGNRGWVALNNGAAAKQVRVQTGLPGGRYCDVVGGAPSAGACTGTVVTVGSTGFATVTVPAKGVVAITRASRR
;
A
#
# COMPACT_ATOMS: atom_id res chain seq x y z
N MET A 1 -10.02 -9.17 8.08
CA MET A 1 -10.15 -9.84 6.78
C MET A 1 -11.57 -10.31 6.63
N ASP A 2 -12.46 -9.38 6.34
CA ASP A 2 -13.88 -9.68 6.17
C ASP A 2 -14.13 -9.99 4.68
N SER A 3 -13.83 -11.21 4.26
CA SER A 3 -14.30 -11.69 2.97
C SER A 3 -15.53 -12.58 3.19
N PRO A 4 -16.72 -12.14 2.83
CA PRO A 4 -17.89 -13.00 2.90
C PRO A 4 -17.80 -14.05 1.80
N ARG A 5 -17.80 -15.31 2.14
CA ARG A 5 -18.04 -16.41 1.21
C ARG A 5 -19.49 -16.32 0.69
N SER A 6 -19.71 -15.56 -0.37
CA SER A 6 -20.99 -15.60 -1.07
C SER A 6 -21.03 -16.86 -1.94
N ARG A 7 -21.98 -17.73 -1.67
CA ARG A 7 -22.40 -18.82 -2.58
C ARG A 7 -23.11 -18.20 -3.79
N GLY A 8 -22.37 -17.91 -4.87
CA GLY A 8 -22.88 -17.43 -6.13
C GLY A 8 -23.07 -18.56 -7.13
N ARG A 9 -24.28 -18.71 -7.63
CA ARG A 9 -24.69 -19.66 -8.67
C ARG A 9 -23.94 -19.37 -9.97
N THR A 10 -23.30 -20.39 -10.52
CA THR A 10 -22.70 -20.43 -11.86
C THR A 10 -23.76 -20.32 -12.96
N ARG A 11 -23.51 -19.45 -13.93
CA ARG A 11 -24.05 -19.55 -15.29
C ARG A 11 -22.89 -19.49 -16.29
N PRO A 12 -22.90 -20.31 -17.35
CA PRO A 12 -21.80 -20.42 -18.30
C PRO A 12 -21.85 -19.30 -19.34
N PHE A 13 -20.72 -18.67 -19.62
CA PHE A 13 -20.54 -17.81 -20.79
C PHE A 13 -19.73 -18.52 -21.87
N LEU A 14 -20.28 -18.47 -23.08
CA LEU A 14 -19.75 -19.04 -24.31
C LEU A 14 -18.42 -18.36 -24.71
N ARG A 15 -17.45 -19.17 -25.07
CA ARG A 15 -16.22 -18.77 -25.74
C ARG A 15 -16.50 -18.27 -27.16
N ARG A 16 -15.90 -17.14 -27.51
CA ARG A 16 -15.54 -16.83 -28.91
C ARG A 16 -14.07 -16.45 -28.93
N THR A 17 -13.30 -17.28 -29.60
CA THR A 17 -11.89 -17.09 -29.96
C THR A 17 -11.80 -16.11 -31.15
N ALA A 18 -10.95 -15.11 -31.03
CA ALA A 18 -10.39 -14.41 -32.17
C ALA A 18 -8.89 -14.23 -31.92
N ALA A 19 -8.09 -14.96 -32.72
CA ALA A 19 -6.64 -14.79 -32.77
C ALA A 19 -6.31 -13.62 -33.68
N LEU A 20 -5.51 -12.69 -33.19
CA LEU A 20 -4.79 -11.71 -34.02
C LEU A 20 -3.33 -11.69 -33.59
N ALA A 21 -2.48 -12.11 -34.50
CA ALA A 21 -1.03 -12.01 -34.40
C ALA A 21 -0.61 -10.53 -34.58
N ALA A 22 0.13 -9.98 -33.61
CA ALA A 22 0.84 -8.73 -33.76
C ALA A 22 2.31 -8.95 -33.43
N ALA A 23 3.16 -8.71 -34.43
CA ALA A 23 4.61 -8.75 -34.32
C ALA A 23 5.11 -7.62 -33.41
N ALA A 24 5.84 -7.97 -32.35
CA ALA A 24 6.47 -7.01 -31.45
C ALA A 24 7.86 -6.62 -32.02
N LEU A 25 8.01 -5.38 -32.45
CA LEU A 25 9.32 -4.72 -32.55
C LEU A 25 9.74 -4.29 -31.16
N ALA A 26 10.77 -4.91 -30.61
CA ALA A 26 11.42 -4.44 -29.39
C ALA A 26 12.26 -3.21 -29.69
N ALA A 27 11.73 -2.03 -29.46
CA ALA A 27 12.51 -0.80 -29.39
C ALA A 27 12.92 -0.58 -27.93
N SER A 28 14.20 -0.82 -27.63
CA SER A 28 14.83 -0.47 -26.36
C SER A 28 14.92 1.05 -26.25
N LEU A 29 13.90 1.70 -25.67
CA LEU A 29 14.02 3.09 -25.21
C LEU A 29 14.79 3.09 -23.89
N ALA A 30 16.07 3.44 -23.94
CA ALA A 30 16.79 3.90 -22.78
C ALA A 30 16.16 5.23 -22.32
N LEU A 31 15.36 5.20 -21.26
CA LEU A 31 14.85 6.39 -20.57
C LEU A 31 16.04 7.08 -19.89
N ALA A 32 16.56 8.13 -20.50
CA ALA A 32 17.44 9.07 -19.82
C ALA A 32 16.61 9.79 -18.75
N VAL A 33 16.77 9.39 -17.49
CA VAL A 33 16.26 10.12 -16.33
C VAL A 33 17.06 11.42 -16.22
N PRO A 34 16.43 12.61 -16.27
CA PRO A 34 17.18 13.84 -16.05
C PRO A 34 17.73 13.84 -14.64
N THR A 35 19.04 13.93 -14.48
CA THR A 35 19.69 14.21 -13.19
C THR A 35 19.25 15.59 -12.72
N ALA A 36 18.42 15.62 -11.70
CA ALA A 36 18.07 16.87 -11.01
C ALA A 36 19.28 17.29 -10.17
N ASP A 37 20.11 18.19 -10.70
CA ASP A 37 21.02 18.99 -9.88
C ASP A 37 20.19 19.91 -8.99
N GLY A 38 20.04 19.51 -7.73
CA GLY A 38 19.31 20.26 -6.73
C GLY A 38 18.86 19.37 -5.58
N ALA A 39 19.78 18.63 -4.96
CA ALA A 39 19.51 17.99 -3.68
C ALA A 39 19.25 19.06 -2.61
N VAL A 40 17.97 19.45 -2.46
CA VAL A 40 17.52 20.19 -1.27
C VAL A 40 17.71 19.27 -0.08
N ALA A 41 18.60 19.65 0.82
CA ALA A 41 18.86 18.94 2.07
C ALA A 41 17.52 18.63 2.77
N ARG A 42 17.18 17.35 2.85
CA ARG A 42 15.96 16.85 3.51
C ARG A 42 16.15 16.93 5.01
N GLY A 43 15.83 18.04 5.61
CA GLY A 43 15.69 18.18 7.06
C GLY A 43 14.39 17.50 7.51
N ARG A 44 14.38 16.20 7.66
CA ARG A 44 13.24 15.45 8.23
C ARG A 44 13.55 15.02 9.64
N SER A 45 12.91 15.67 10.60
CA SER A 45 12.87 15.26 12.02
C SER A 45 11.63 14.43 12.38
N THR A 46 10.80 14.02 11.42
CA THR A 46 9.52 13.35 11.67
C THR A 46 9.57 11.86 11.31
N GLN A 47 8.93 11.03 12.13
CA GLN A 47 8.76 9.59 11.91
C GLN A 47 7.85 9.27 10.72
N GLU A 48 7.00 10.23 10.32
CA GLU A 48 6.07 10.05 9.21
C GLU A 48 6.82 9.83 7.90
N PRO A 49 6.53 8.75 7.16
CA PRO A 49 7.13 8.56 5.84
C PRO A 49 6.62 9.60 4.85
N GLY A 50 7.46 9.94 3.87
CA GLY A 50 7.02 10.62 2.66
C GLY A 50 6.23 9.68 1.76
N VAL A 51 6.34 9.84 0.43
CA VAL A 51 5.71 8.89 -0.49
C VAL A 51 6.39 7.54 -0.37
N THR A 52 5.60 6.51 -0.06
CA THR A 52 6.06 5.12 -0.03
C THR A 52 5.43 4.30 -1.14
N VAL A 53 5.98 3.13 -1.40
CA VAL A 53 5.36 2.12 -2.26
C VAL A 53 5.29 0.78 -1.54
N SER A 54 4.19 0.06 -1.68
CA SER A 54 4.11 -1.35 -1.31
C SER A 54 4.40 -2.21 -2.54
N LEU A 55 5.50 -2.96 -2.49
CA LEU A 55 5.89 -3.95 -3.51
C LEU A 55 5.50 -5.34 -2.99
N TRP A 56 4.23 -5.66 -3.17
CA TRP A 56 3.66 -6.82 -2.53
C TRP A 56 4.15 -8.12 -3.12
N GLU A 57 4.72 -8.97 -2.27
CA GLU A 57 5.31 -10.29 -2.57
C GLU A 57 6.42 -10.29 -3.63
N TRP A 58 7.07 -9.16 -3.89
CA TRP A 58 8.29 -9.17 -4.67
C TRP A 58 9.41 -9.90 -3.92
N ASN A 59 10.23 -10.69 -4.61
CA ASN A 59 11.39 -11.31 -3.98
C ASN A 59 12.48 -10.28 -3.63
N TRP A 60 13.31 -10.61 -2.65
CA TRP A 60 14.31 -9.69 -2.10
C TRP A 60 15.31 -9.17 -3.15
N PRO A 61 15.84 -10.01 -4.08
CA PRO A 61 16.71 -9.51 -5.13
C PRO A 61 16.06 -8.49 -6.06
N SER A 62 14.78 -8.67 -6.37
CA SER A 62 14.04 -7.72 -7.23
C SER A 62 13.80 -6.39 -6.52
N ILE A 63 13.42 -6.41 -5.24
CA ILE A 63 13.27 -5.17 -4.45
C ILE A 63 14.62 -4.43 -4.33
N ALA A 64 15.72 -5.15 -4.14
CA ALA A 64 17.05 -4.53 -4.06
C ALA A 64 17.40 -3.75 -5.33
N ARG A 65 17.12 -4.33 -6.49
CA ARG A 65 17.30 -3.65 -7.79
C ARG A 65 16.34 -2.47 -7.92
N GLU A 66 15.07 -2.67 -7.57
CA GLU A 66 14.05 -1.64 -7.66
C GLU A 66 14.38 -0.41 -6.82
N CYS A 67 14.85 -0.60 -5.60
CA CYS A 67 15.30 0.51 -4.75
C CYS A 67 16.41 1.33 -5.42
N THR A 68 17.37 0.65 -6.07
CA THR A 68 18.56 1.29 -6.65
C THR A 68 18.24 1.97 -7.98
N ASP A 69 17.48 1.27 -8.84
CA ASP A 69 17.33 1.64 -10.23
C ASP A 69 16.10 2.53 -10.48
N VAL A 70 15.10 2.44 -9.59
CA VAL A 70 13.81 3.12 -9.76
C VAL A 70 13.42 3.98 -8.57
N LEU A 71 13.25 3.39 -7.37
CA LEU A 71 12.63 4.09 -6.24
C LEU A 71 13.48 5.27 -5.74
N GLY A 72 14.79 5.06 -5.57
CA GLY A 72 15.72 6.12 -5.17
C GLY A 72 15.73 7.27 -6.18
N PRO A 73 16.00 7.02 -7.47
CA PRO A 73 15.95 8.04 -8.52
C PRO A 73 14.59 8.75 -8.64
N ALA A 74 13.48 8.04 -8.49
CA ALA A 74 12.12 8.60 -8.55
C ALA A 74 11.73 9.41 -7.30
N GLY A 75 12.50 9.35 -6.21
CA GLY A 75 12.26 10.11 -4.99
C GLY A 75 11.30 9.45 -4.01
N TYR A 76 10.99 8.16 -4.13
CA TYR A 76 10.25 7.44 -3.10
C TYR A 76 11.01 7.45 -1.77
N ASP A 77 10.32 7.78 -0.68
CA ASP A 77 10.91 7.81 0.67
C ASP A 77 11.12 6.42 1.25
N GLY A 78 10.30 5.45 0.83
CA GLY A 78 10.40 4.09 1.34
C GLY A 78 9.61 3.06 0.56
N VAL A 79 9.91 1.81 0.89
CA VAL A 79 9.24 0.62 0.35
C VAL A 79 8.70 -0.24 1.49
N GLN A 80 7.43 -0.61 1.41
CA GLN A 80 6.85 -1.68 2.23
C GLN A 80 7.06 -3.01 1.52
N VAL A 81 7.54 -4.00 2.27
CA VAL A 81 7.78 -5.36 1.80
C VAL A 81 6.87 -6.35 2.51
N ALA A 82 6.53 -7.45 1.85
CA ALA A 82 5.74 -8.53 2.40
C ALA A 82 6.39 -9.15 3.65
N PRO A 83 5.64 -9.90 4.48
CA PRO A 83 6.15 -10.53 5.69
C PRO A 83 7.39 -11.40 5.40
N PRO A 84 8.56 -11.12 6.01
CA PRO A 84 9.80 -11.83 5.69
C PRO A 84 10.03 -13.10 6.51
N GLN A 85 9.24 -13.33 7.57
CA GLN A 85 9.38 -14.49 8.43
C GLN A 85 9.06 -15.79 7.71
N ASN A 86 9.58 -16.90 8.23
CA ASN A 86 9.24 -18.24 7.82
C ASN A 86 7.74 -18.50 8.01
N SER A 87 7.09 -18.95 6.97
CA SER A 87 5.65 -19.16 6.92
C SER A 87 5.27 -20.54 6.40
N LEU A 88 4.01 -20.87 6.55
CA LEU A 88 3.40 -22.06 5.95
C LEU A 88 3.87 -22.27 4.50
N LYS A 89 4.24 -23.49 4.17
CA LYS A 89 4.40 -23.98 2.81
C LYS A 89 3.41 -25.12 2.58
N ARG A 90 2.39 -24.88 1.79
CA ARG A 90 1.41 -25.91 1.47
C ARG A 90 2.03 -26.97 0.57
N THR A 91 1.71 -28.23 0.83
CA THR A 91 2.20 -29.40 0.08
C THR A 91 1.11 -30.09 -0.72
N ALA A 92 -0.16 -29.74 -0.48
CA ALA A 92 -1.32 -30.26 -1.18
C ALA A 92 -2.42 -29.21 -1.26
N LEU A 93 -3.27 -29.32 -2.27
CA LEU A 93 -4.51 -28.55 -2.36
C LEU A 93 -5.45 -28.95 -1.23
N GLY A 94 -6.25 -28.01 -0.74
CA GLY A 94 -7.36 -28.28 0.16
C GLY A 94 -8.52 -28.96 -0.55
N ASN A 95 -9.63 -29.10 0.17
CA ASN A 95 -10.85 -29.70 -0.38
C ASN A 95 -11.69 -28.68 -1.17
N GLY A 96 -12.49 -29.16 -2.11
CA GLY A 96 -13.50 -28.36 -2.81
C GLY A 96 -12.95 -27.50 -3.92
N SER A 97 -13.17 -26.18 -3.86
CA SER A 97 -12.80 -25.20 -4.90
C SER A 97 -11.35 -24.70 -4.80
N ASP A 98 -10.54 -25.25 -3.93
CA ASP A 98 -9.15 -24.85 -3.76
C ASP A 98 -8.31 -25.32 -4.97
N THR A 99 -7.87 -24.37 -5.77
CA THR A 99 -7.16 -24.62 -7.04
C THR A 99 -5.73 -24.06 -7.05
N VAL A 100 -5.31 -23.37 -5.96
CA VAL A 100 -4.01 -22.72 -5.86
C VAL A 100 -3.18 -23.37 -4.76
N LEU A 101 -2.12 -24.07 -5.12
CA LEU A 101 -1.26 -24.75 -4.14
C LEU A 101 -0.52 -23.77 -3.22
N HIS A 102 0.00 -22.69 -3.78
CA HIS A 102 0.76 -21.67 -3.05
C HIS A 102 0.08 -20.29 -3.16
N PRO A 103 -1.07 -20.06 -2.51
CA PRO A 103 -1.77 -18.79 -2.55
C PRO A 103 -0.95 -17.70 -1.86
N TRP A 104 -1.27 -16.44 -2.19
CA TRP A 104 -0.60 -15.27 -1.62
C TRP A 104 -0.61 -15.26 -0.08
N TRP A 105 -1.69 -15.71 0.53
CA TRP A 105 -1.86 -15.64 1.99
C TRP A 105 -0.97 -16.60 2.78
N GLU A 106 -0.18 -17.50 2.15
CA GLU A 106 0.82 -18.32 2.86
C GLU A 106 1.80 -17.47 3.68
N VAL A 107 2.15 -16.26 3.22
CA VAL A 107 3.10 -15.37 3.92
C VAL A 107 2.56 -14.80 5.22
N TYR A 108 1.23 -14.79 5.37
CA TYR A 108 0.56 -14.34 6.59
C TYR A 108 0.35 -15.46 7.62
N GLN A 109 0.80 -16.66 7.33
CA GLN A 109 0.72 -17.81 8.23
C GLN A 109 2.10 -18.10 8.82
N ALA A 110 2.49 -17.34 9.84
CA ALA A 110 3.79 -17.41 10.48
C ALA A 110 4.04 -18.75 11.17
N VAL A 111 5.25 -19.30 11.03
CA VAL A 111 5.71 -20.55 11.67
C VAL A 111 6.87 -20.29 12.62
N SER A 112 7.80 -19.44 12.23
CA SER A 112 8.93 -19.00 13.07
C SER A 112 9.44 -17.64 12.61
N TYR A 113 10.29 -17.00 13.41
CA TYR A 113 10.90 -15.71 13.06
C TYR A 113 12.27 -15.83 12.40
N ASP A 114 12.55 -16.97 11.79
CA ASP A 114 13.60 -17.10 10.80
C ASP A 114 13.19 -16.36 9.52
N LEU A 115 14.16 -15.81 8.80
CA LEU A 115 13.88 -14.98 7.62
C LEU A 115 14.09 -15.75 6.30
N THR A 116 13.90 -17.05 6.31
CA THR A 116 13.80 -17.86 5.08
C THR A 116 12.34 -18.01 4.72
N SER A 117 11.93 -17.34 3.65
CA SER A 117 10.54 -17.25 3.21
C SER A 117 10.40 -17.59 1.73
N ARG A 118 9.18 -17.52 1.19
CA ARG A 118 8.97 -17.68 -0.26
C ARG A 118 9.61 -16.56 -1.10
N MET A 119 9.92 -15.39 -0.52
CA MET A 119 10.59 -14.27 -1.19
C MET A 119 12.12 -14.39 -1.19
N GLY A 120 12.70 -15.29 -0.39
CA GLY A 120 14.15 -15.53 -0.37
C GLY A 120 14.71 -15.83 1.01
N THR A 121 16.03 -15.83 1.10
CA THR A 121 16.79 -16.14 2.32
C THR A 121 17.04 -14.90 3.17
N GLU A 122 17.39 -15.09 4.45
CA GLU A 122 17.81 -14.00 5.34
C GLU A 122 18.99 -13.20 4.77
N ALA A 123 19.94 -13.86 4.14
CA ALA A 123 21.09 -13.17 3.51
C ALA A 123 20.64 -12.24 2.37
N GLN A 124 19.67 -12.67 1.57
CA GLN A 124 19.08 -11.85 0.51
C GLN A 124 18.26 -10.70 1.09
N PHE A 125 17.49 -10.92 2.15
CA PHE A 125 16.77 -9.87 2.87
C PHE A 125 17.72 -8.77 3.39
N LYS A 126 18.81 -9.15 4.08
CA LYS A 126 19.82 -8.22 4.54
C LYS A 126 20.44 -7.40 3.40
N LYS A 127 20.76 -8.05 2.26
CA LYS A 127 21.29 -7.36 1.08
C LYS A 127 20.27 -6.37 0.51
N MET A 128 19.01 -6.73 0.45
CA MET A 128 17.91 -5.87 -0.01
C MET A 128 17.80 -4.63 0.88
N VAL A 129 17.68 -4.78 2.19
CA VAL A 129 17.60 -3.65 3.13
C VAL A 129 18.80 -2.71 2.97
N LYS A 130 20.03 -3.26 2.88
CA LYS A 130 21.24 -2.47 2.67
C LYS A 130 21.21 -1.70 1.33
N ALA A 131 20.75 -2.33 0.25
CA ALA A 131 20.66 -1.70 -1.06
C ALA A 131 19.65 -0.55 -1.07
N CYS A 132 18.45 -0.76 -0.51
CA CYS A 132 17.42 0.26 -0.40
C CYS A 132 17.91 1.46 0.42
N ARG A 133 18.47 1.22 1.60
CA ARG A 133 19.01 2.30 2.43
C ARG A 133 20.14 3.08 1.73
N LYS A 134 21.01 2.40 0.98
CA LYS A 134 22.04 3.07 0.18
C LYS A 134 21.46 3.96 -0.91
N ALA A 135 20.32 3.57 -1.47
CA ALA A 135 19.56 4.36 -2.45
C ALA A 135 18.72 5.48 -1.83
N GLY A 136 18.77 5.66 -0.49
CA GLY A 136 17.96 6.64 0.23
C GLY A 136 16.51 6.20 0.47
N VAL A 137 16.19 4.93 0.22
CA VAL A 137 14.85 4.34 0.36
C VAL A 137 14.78 3.58 1.69
N LYS A 138 13.88 3.99 2.59
CA LYS A 138 13.60 3.28 3.83
C LYS A 138 12.87 1.97 3.56
N VAL A 139 13.07 0.97 4.42
CA VAL A 139 12.35 -0.30 4.33
C VAL A 139 11.37 -0.40 5.49
N TYR A 140 10.11 -0.65 5.17
CA TYR A 140 9.03 -0.95 6.09
C TYR A 140 8.60 -2.39 5.88
N VAL A 141 8.43 -3.13 6.97
CA VAL A 141 8.09 -4.56 6.92
C VAL A 141 6.64 -4.76 7.32
N ASP A 142 5.95 -5.60 6.58
CA ASP A 142 4.65 -6.13 6.99
C ASP A 142 4.88 -7.17 8.09
N ALA A 143 4.45 -6.88 9.32
CA ALA A 143 4.75 -7.63 10.53
C ALA A 143 3.54 -8.42 11.01
N VAL A 144 3.59 -9.75 10.84
CA VAL A 144 2.59 -10.68 11.38
C VAL A 144 2.99 -11.03 12.81
N ILE A 145 2.29 -10.46 13.77
CA ILE A 145 2.58 -10.59 15.21
C ILE A 145 1.35 -10.87 16.08
N ASN A 146 0.17 -10.96 15.48
CA ASN A 146 -1.07 -11.34 16.17
C ASN A 146 -1.23 -12.86 16.31
N HIS A 147 -0.78 -13.61 15.33
CA HIS A 147 -1.12 -15.02 15.15
C HIS A 147 0.01 -15.81 14.47
N THR A 148 -0.15 -17.12 14.49
CA THR A 148 0.65 -18.09 13.72
C THR A 148 -0.21 -18.74 12.64
N THR A 149 0.26 -19.83 12.02
CA THR A 149 -0.53 -20.55 11.02
C THR A 149 -1.68 -21.32 11.67
N GLY A 150 -2.77 -21.48 10.94
CA GLY A 150 -3.92 -22.32 11.34
C GLY A 150 -3.99 -23.67 10.62
N GLN A 151 -2.97 -24.05 9.85
CA GLN A 151 -3.00 -25.26 9.04
C GLN A 151 -1.61 -25.76 8.64
N GLY A 152 -1.56 -26.96 8.06
CA GLY A 152 -0.34 -27.54 7.52
C GLY A 152 0.60 -28.09 8.60
N SER A 153 1.82 -28.42 8.21
CA SER A 153 2.86 -28.95 9.09
C SER A 153 4.27 -28.67 8.58
N THR A 154 4.41 -27.99 7.43
CA THR A 154 5.70 -27.69 6.79
C THR A 154 5.80 -26.21 6.45
N SER A 155 7.02 -25.67 6.39
CA SER A 155 7.28 -24.27 6.17
C SER A 155 8.36 -24.02 5.10
N TYR A 156 8.44 -22.78 4.59
CA TYR A 156 9.49 -22.41 3.64
C TYR A 156 10.91 -22.46 4.24
N GLY A 157 11.04 -22.31 5.55
CA GLY A 157 12.30 -22.46 6.30
C GLY A 157 12.66 -23.89 6.64
N GLY A 158 11.81 -24.88 6.31
CA GLY A 158 12.04 -26.29 6.62
C GLY A 158 11.82 -26.64 8.09
N VAL A 159 11.09 -25.82 8.82
CA VAL A 159 10.66 -26.13 10.20
C VAL A 159 9.32 -26.84 10.15
N ASP A 160 9.27 -28.01 10.78
CA ASP A 160 8.02 -28.75 11.03
C ASP A 160 7.35 -28.22 12.30
N TYR A 161 6.03 -28.19 12.33
CA TYR A 161 5.22 -27.72 13.44
C TYR A 161 3.93 -28.53 13.58
N GLN A 162 3.28 -28.37 14.72
CA GLN A 162 1.96 -28.94 14.99
C GLN A 162 1.05 -27.80 15.48
N PRO A 163 -0.28 -27.95 15.43
CA PRO A 163 -1.20 -26.96 15.95
C PRO A 163 -0.83 -26.50 17.36
N TYR A 164 -0.72 -25.19 17.54
CA TYR A 164 -0.32 -24.51 18.79
C TYR A 164 1.05 -24.96 19.34
N THR A 165 1.94 -25.49 18.48
CA THR A 165 3.26 -25.91 18.92
C THR A 165 4.30 -25.63 17.83
N TYR A 166 5.15 -24.65 18.08
CA TYR A 166 6.17 -24.14 17.14
C TYR A 166 7.54 -24.27 17.81
N ALA A 167 8.29 -25.27 17.44
CA ALA A 167 9.54 -25.66 18.12
C ALA A 167 10.51 -24.45 18.25
N GLY A 168 10.86 -24.15 19.50
CA GLY A 168 11.78 -23.05 19.82
C GLY A 168 11.18 -21.64 19.76
N THR A 169 9.86 -21.51 19.52
CA THR A 169 9.16 -20.23 19.45
C THR A 169 7.97 -20.20 20.41
N TYR A 170 6.96 -21.07 20.21
CA TYR A 170 5.71 -21.06 20.98
C TYR A 170 5.24 -22.45 21.36
N ASP A 171 4.56 -22.56 22.49
CA ASP A 171 3.81 -23.73 22.91
C ASP A 171 2.32 -23.40 23.18
N LYS A 172 1.54 -24.41 23.58
CA LYS A 172 0.09 -24.24 23.81
C LYS A 172 -0.26 -23.14 24.84
N GLY A 173 0.64 -22.86 25.76
CA GLY A 173 0.44 -21.83 26.79
C GLY A 173 0.48 -20.41 26.22
N ASP A 174 1.06 -20.23 25.04
CA ASP A 174 1.22 -18.93 24.38
C ASP A 174 0.01 -18.49 23.53
N PHE A 175 -1.05 -19.32 23.49
CA PHE A 175 -2.25 -19.07 22.67
C PHE A 175 -3.51 -18.95 23.52
N HIS A 176 -4.42 -18.05 23.13
CA HIS A 176 -5.66 -17.80 23.86
C HIS A 176 -6.64 -18.99 23.82
N ALA A 177 -6.82 -19.66 22.68
CA ALA A 177 -7.78 -20.73 22.55
C ALA A 177 -7.45 -21.96 23.43
N PRO A 178 -6.22 -22.53 23.41
CA PRO A 178 -5.85 -23.61 24.33
C PRO A 178 -5.85 -23.21 25.80
N SER A 179 -5.63 -21.91 26.12
CA SER A 179 -5.65 -21.41 27.50
C SER A 179 -7.07 -21.17 28.04
N GLY A 180 -8.11 -21.36 27.21
CA GLY A 180 -9.50 -21.16 27.61
C GLY A 180 -9.93 -19.69 27.68
N GLU A 181 -9.14 -18.77 27.11
CA GLU A 181 -9.44 -17.33 27.12
C GLU A 181 -10.34 -16.90 25.96
N CYS A 182 -10.44 -17.72 24.89
CA CYS A 182 -11.41 -17.51 23.83
C CYS A 182 -12.81 -17.91 24.30
N PRO A 183 -13.81 -17.01 24.29
CA PRO A 183 -15.15 -17.33 24.78
C PRO A 183 -16.01 -18.13 23.79
N SER A 184 -15.58 -18.34 22.55
CA SER A 184 -16.33 -19.13 21.58
C SER A 184 -16.01 -20.63 21.68
N SER A 185 -17.00 -21.47 21.43
CA SER A 185 -16.89 -22.93 21.63
C SER A 185 -15.98 -23.63 20.63
N ASP A 186 -15.72 -23.02 19.46
CA ASP A 186 -14.88 -23.55 18.37
C ASP A 186 -13.49 -22.92 18.32
N GLY A 187 -13.20 -21.98 19.26
CA GLY A 187 -11.95 -21.24 19.31
C GLY A 187 -11.82 -20.13 18.24
N GLY A 188 -12.80 -19.96 17.36
CA GLY A 188 -12.79 -18.95 16.29
C GLY A 188 -13.65 -17.72 16.62
N ILE A 189 -13.44 -16.62 15.88
CA ILE A 189 -14.28 -15.41 16.00
C ILE A 189 -15.62 -15.67 15.30
N GLN A 190 -16.71 -15.66 16.07
CA GLN A 190 -18.08 -15.81 15.56
C GLN A 190 -18.82 -14.45 15.49
N ASP A 191 -18.44 -13.49 16.35
CA ASP A 191 -18.99 -12.13 16.36
C ASP A 191 -17.85 -11.09 16.38
N PHE A 192 -17.66 -10.41 15.27
CA PHE A 192 -16.67 -9.34 15.11
C PHE A 192 -17.02 -8.04 15.84
N ASN A 193 -18.20 -7.96 16.52
CA ASN A 193 -18.54 -6.88 17.45
C ASN A 193 -18.24 -7.24 18.90
N ALA A 194 -18.03 -8.51 19.19
CA ALA A 194 -17.69 -8.99 20.53
C ALA A 194 -16.19 -8.83 20.79
N LYS A 195 -15.82 -7.78 21.51
CA LYS A 195 -14.42 -7.45 21.85
C LYS A 195 -13.61 -8.66 22.34
N ALA A 196 -14.17 -9.46 23.23
CA ALA A 196 -13.48 -10.62 23.80
C ALA A 196 -13.17 -11.69 22.75
N GLN A 197 -14.04 -11.86 21.74
CA GLN A 197 -13.76 -12.77 20.66
C GLN A 197 -12.72 -12.18 19.68
N VAL A 198 -12.85 -10.90 19.33
CA VAL A 198 -11.92 -10.23 18.42
C VAL A 198 -10.48 -10.23 18.94
N TRP A 199 -10.28 -10.16 20.26
CA TRP A 199 -8.96 -10.09 20.88
C TRP A 199 -8.41 -11.43 21.38
N ASN A 200 -9.25 -12.47 21.51
CA ASN A 200 -8.82 -13.71 22.16
C ASN A 200 -9.19 -14.97 21.37
N CYS A 201 -9.75 -14.86 20.17
CA CYS A 201 -10.12 -16.03 19.38
C CYS A 201 -9.41 -16.03 18.02
N ASN A 202 -9.25 -17.20 17.46
CA ASN A 202 -8.60 -17.43 16.18
C ASN A 202 -9.29 -16.65 15.04
N LEU A 203 -8.56 -15.76 14.38
CA LEU A 203 -9.01 -15.05 13.19
C LEU A 203 -9.01 -16.00 12.00
N VAL A 204 -10.17 -16.33 11.44
CA VAL A 204 -10.32 -17.25 10.29
C VAL A 204 -9.52 -18.56 10.41
N GLY A 205 -9.36 -19.05 11.65
CA GLY A 205 -8.62 -20.27 11.95
C GLY A 205 -7.13 -20.08 12.20
N LEU A 206 -6.59 -18.87 12.11
CA LEU A 206 -5.20 -18.54 12.47
C LEU A 206 -5.06 -18.55 14.00
N GLU A 207 -4.05 -19.25 14.51
CA GLU A 207 -3.87 -19.48 15.95
C GLU A 207 -3.44 -18.19 16.66
N ASP A 208 -4.29 -17.68 17.55
CA ASP A 208 -4.19 -16.37 18.16
C ASP A 208 -3.26 -16.35 19.37
N LEU A 209 -2.22 -15.51 19.31
CA LEU A 209 -1.18 -15.39 20.35
C LEU A 209 -1.68 -14.60 21.57
N ARG A 210 -1.30 -15.03 22.77
CA ARG A 210 -1.52 -14.30 24.03
C ARG A 210 -0.58 -13.09 24.15
N THR A 211 -0.82 -12.09 23.31
CA THR A 211 0.03 -10.89 23.20
C THR A 211 0.11 -10.05 24.49
N GLY A 212 -0.75 -10.35 25.48
CA GLY A 212 -0.71 -9.75 26.81
C GLY A 212 0.35 -10.33 27.75
N THR A 213 0.98 -11.47 27.41
CA THR A 213 2.00 -12.12 28.25
C THR A 213 3.41 -11.59 27.98
N ASP A 214 4.26 -11.64 29.00
CA ASP A 214 5.62 -11.08 28.92
C ASP A 214 6.51 -11.87 27.94
N ASP A 215 6.38 -13.19 27.93
CA ASP A 215 7.16 -14.10 27.09
C ASP A 215 6.82 -13.90 25.60
N VAL A 216 5.52 -13.86 25.25
CA VAL A 216 5.07 -13.59 23.88
C VAL A 216 5.53 -12.19 23.42
N GLN A 217 5.38 -11.16 24.28
CA GLN A 217 5.86 -9.81 23.96
C GLN A 217 7.37 -9.76 23.75
N ALA A 218 8.14 -10.52 24.54
CA ALA A 218 9.60 -10.59 24.41
C ALA A 218 10.01 -11.25 23.08
N GLU A 219 9.35 -12.34 22.70
CA GLU A 219 9.60 -13.03 21.43
C GLU A 219 9.28 -12.13 20.23
N LEU A 220 8.09 -11.52 20.21
CA LEU A 220 7.66 -10.59 19.17
C LEU A 220 8.61 -9.39 19.04
N ALA A 221 8.98 -8.78 20.16
CA ALA A 221 9.93 -7.68 20.17
C ALA A 221 11.33 -8.13 19.75
N GLY A 222 11.74 -9.34 20.08
CA GLY A 222 12.99 -9.97 19.62
C GLY A 222 13.08 -10.04 18.10
N TYR A 223 12.02 -10.54 17.46
CA TYR A 223 11.86 -10.59 16.02
C TYR A 223 11.93 -9.19 15.39
N LEU A 224 11.12 -8.25 15.84
CA LEU A 224 11.09 -6.89 15.30
C LEU A 224 12.44 -6.17 15.50
N ASN A 225 13.10 -6.36 16.64
CA ASN A 225 14.43 -5.82 16.90
C ASN A 225 15.51 -6.47 16.02
N LYS A 226 15.37 -7.75 15.63
CA LYS A 226 16.23 -8.39 14.62
C LYS A 226 16.14 -7.65 13.28
N LEU A 227 14.94 -7.31 12.83
CA LEU A 227 14.70 -6.55 11.61
C LEU A 227 15.25 -5.11 11.69
N ILE A 228 15.07 -4.43 12.83
CA ILE A 228 15.63 -3.09 13.07
C ILE A 228 17.17 -3.12 13.00
N ARG A 229 17.81 -4.14 13.56
CA ARG A 229 19.28 -4.29 13.46
C ARG A 229 19.77 -4.45 12.02
N TYR A 230 18.94 -4.97 11.12
CA TYR A 230 19.28 -5.08 9.69
C TYR A 230 19.03 -3.77 8.93
N GLY A 231 18.41 -2.78 9.56
CA GLY A 231 18.18 -1.45 9.02
C GLY A 231 16.73 -1.16 8.60
N VAL A 232 15.78 -2.00 9.02
CA VAL A 232 14.34 -1.71 8.84
C VAL A 232 13.96 -0.45 9.60
N SER A 233 13.15 0.41 8.99
CA SER A 233 12.79 1.73 9.52
C SER A 233 11.42 1.76 10.20
N GLY A 234 10.63 0.69 10.06
CA GLY A 234 9.31 0.59 10.69
C GLY A 234 8.48 -0.58 10.15
N PHE A 235 7.23 -0.64 10.59
CA PHE A 235 6.36 -1.78 10.38
C PHE A 235 4.93 -1.36 10.06
N ARG A 236 4.30 -2.06 9.13
CA ARG A 236 2.85 -2.22 9.09
C ARG A 236 2.53 -3.44 9.95
N VAL A 237 1.68 -3.27 10.95
CA VAL A 237 1.30 -4.35 11.85
C VAL A 237 0.03 -4.99 11.33
N ASP A 238 0.18 -6.21 10.88
CA ASP A 238 -0.90 -7.06 10.39
C ASP A 238 -1.90 -7.36 11.50
N ALA A 239 -3.19 -7.42 11.17
CA ALA A 239 -4.27 -7.81 12.08
C ALA A 239 -4.26 -7.07 13.43
N ALA A 240 -3.74 -5.84 13.50
CA ALA A 240 -3.60 -5.07 14.76
C ALA A 240 -4.94 -4.84 15.48
N LYS A 241 -6.07 -4.86 14.77
CA LYS A 241 -7.41 -4.83 15.35
C LYS A 241 -7.66 -5.97 16.34
N HIS A 242 -6.99 -7.10 16.15
CA HIS A 242 -7.13 -8.32 16.93
C HIS A 242 -6.21 -8.35 18.17
N MET A 243 -5.43 -7.28 18.39
CA MET A 243 -4.57 -7.09 19.55
C MET A 243 -5.11 -5.94 20.43
N PRO A 244 -5.20 -6.11 21.75
CA PRO A 244 -5.47 -4.99 22.66
C PRO A 244 -4.43 -3.87 22.47
N GLN A 245 -4.86 -2.61 22.50
CA GLN A 245 -3.97 -1.45 22.37
C GLN A 245 -2.81 -1.48 23.38
N ARG A 246 -3.08 -1.88 24.63
CA ARG A 246 -2.06 -2.00 25.69
C ARG A 246 -0.95 -3.00 25.34
N ASP A 247 -1.28 -4.07 24.62
CA ASP A 247 -0.32 -5.12 24.26
C ASP A 247 0.56 -4.62 23.10
N LEU A 248 -0.04 -3.94 22.11
CA LEU A 248 0.70 -3.23 21.05
C LEU A 248 1.67 -2.20 21.64
N ASP A 249 1.22 -1.41 22.63
CA ASP A 249 2.05 -0.40 23.30
C ASP A 249 3.20 -1.05 24.07
N ALA A 250 2.96 -2.19 24.75
CA ALA A 250 3.99 -2.93 25.48
C ALA A 250 5.06 -3.52 24.53
N ILE A 251 4.64 -4.12 23.41
CA ILE A 251 5.56 -4.61 22.37
C ILE A 251 6.37 -3.45 21.80
N TYR A 252 5.70 -2.34 21.41
CA TYR A 252 6.37 -1.17 20.85
C TYR A 252 7.38 -0.54 21.83
N ALA A 253 7.08 -0.52 23.12
CA ALA A 253 7.98 0.01 24.15
C ALA A 253 9.33 -0.75 24.20
N ARG A 254 9.32 -2.06 23.86
CA ARG A 254 10.50 -2.94 23.82
C ARG A 254 11.36 -2.76 22.56
N LEU A 255 10.89 -2.00 21.55
CA LEU A 255 11.62 -1.87 20.29
C LEU A 255 12.80 -0.91 20.43
N ASN A 256 13.89 -1.26 19.76
CA ASN A 256 15.08 -0.43 19.63
C ASN A 256 14.79 0.79 18.73
N ARG A 257 15.68 1.78 18.78
CA ARG A 257 15.71 2.83 17.77
C ARG A 257 16.24 2.27 16.45
N THR A 258 15.78 2.83 15.34
CA THR A 258 16.27 2.52 14.00
C THR A 258 17.71 3.00 13.79
N ALA A 259 18.33 2.61 12.70
CA ALA A 259 19.66 3.11 12.31
C ALA A 259 19.73 4.64 12.12
N ASP A 260 18.57 5.30 11.97
CA ASP A 260 18.46 6.76 11.88
C ASP A 260 18.29 7.43 13.27
N GLY A 261 18.39 6.66 14.35
CA GLY A 261 18.31 7.13 15.75
C GLY A 261 16.90 7.48 16.23
N VAL A 262 15.86 7.23 15.43
CA VAL A 262 14.46 7.51 15.74
C VAL A 262 13.71 6.24 16.14
N ARG A 263 12.53 6.39 16.76
CA ARG A 263 11.64 5.25 16.99
C ARG A 263 11.16 4.70 15.65
N PRO A 264 10.99 3.37 15.48
CA PRO A 264 10.48 2.79 14.24
C PRO A 264 9.08 3.33 13.92
N TYR A 265 8.80 3.57 12.64
CA TYR A 265 7.45 3.88 12.20
C TYR A 265 6.52 2.70 12.48
N TRP A 266 5.29 2.98 12.94
CA TRP A 266 4.38 1.97 13.44
C TRP A 266 2.98 2.27 12.93
N VAL A 267 2.54 1.57 11.89
CA VAL A 267 1.22 1.72 11.31
C VAL A 267 0.42 0.44 11.47
N LEU A 268 -0.79 0.57 11.98
CA LEU A 268 -1.64 -0.50 12.46
C LEU A 268 -2.75 -0.80 11.45
N GLU A 269 -2.91 -2.06 11.08
CA GLU A 269 -4.07 -2.48 10.34
C GLU A 269 -5.26 -2.66 11.30
N VAL A 270 -6.12 -1.67 11.30
CA VAL A 270 -7.37 -1.69 12.04
C VAL A 270 -8.51 -1.45 11.06
N LEU A 271 -9.11 -2.53 10.59
CA LEU A 271 -10.22 -2.44 9.64
C LEU A 271 -11.42 -1.73 10.27
N PRO A 272 -12.10 -0.81 9.54
CA PRO A 272 -13.31 -0.14 10.01
C PRO A 272 -14.40 -1.12 10.40
N GLY A 273 -15.27 -0.70 11.31
CA GLY A 273 -16.37 -1.50 11.84
C GLY A 273 -16.10 -2.02 13.26
N GLY A 274 -17.14 -2.55 13.89
CA GLY A 274 -17.14 -2.90 15.31
C GLY A 274 -17.36 -1.71 16.23
N PRO A 275 -17.72 -1.94 17.51
CA PRO A 275 -18.01 -0.90 18.48
C PRO A 275 -16.76 -0.40 19.23
N GLY A 276 -16.75 0.87 19.59
CA GLY A 276 -15.85 1.44 20.60
C GLY A 276 -14.38 1.19 20.34
N VAL A 277 -13.76 0.36 21.18
CA VAL A 277 -12.33 0.08 21.17
C VAL A 277 -11.82 -0.71 19.96
N LEU A 278 -12.71 -1.26 19.13
CA LEU A 278 -12.40 -2.01 17.91
C LEU A 278 -12.32 -1.11 16.66
N ARG A 279 -12.53 0.20 16.79
CA ARG A 279 -12.45 1.16 15.70
C ARG A 279 -11.05 1.71 15.50
N PRO A 280 -10.68 2.14 14.30
CA PRO A 280 -9.37 2.75 14.03
C PRO A 280 -9.03 3.90 14.99
N GLU A 281 -10.02 4.73 15.36
CA GLU A 281 -9.83 5.89 16.24
C GLU A 281 -9.32 5.51 17.63
N ALA A 282 -9.66 4.31 18.11
CA ALA A 282 -9.21 3.82 19.42
C ALA A 282 -7.71 3.47 19.44
N TYR A 283 -7.12 3.23 18.27
CA TYR A 283 -5.71 2.84 18.11
C TYR A 283 -4.76 4.01 17.81
N LEU A 284 -5.27 5.23 17.60
CA LEU A 284 -4.47 6.40 17.21
C LEU A 284 -3.40 6.82 18.25
N ARG A 285 -3.53 6.37 19.51
CA ARG A 285 -2.50 6.58 20.54
C ARG A 285 -1.37 5.57 20.40
N SER A 286 -1.67 4.35 19.98
CA SER A 286 -0.71 3.24 19.84
C SER A 286 0.09 3.33 18.55
N GLY A 287 -0.45 3.94 17.50
CA GLY A 287 0.24 4.09 16.22
C GLY A 287 -0.55 4.93 15.23
N ASP A 288 -0.04 5.02 14.01
CA ASP A 288 -0.82 5.48 12.87
C ASP A 288 -1.70 4.30 12.39
N VAL A 289 -2.72 4.57 11.60
CA VAL A 289 -3.64 3.55 11.09
C VAL A 289 -3.73 3.57 9.56
N LEU A 290 -4.14 2.46 8.97
CA LEU A 290 -4.43 2.37 7.54
C LEU A 290 -5.69 3.16 7.19
N GLY A 291 -5.62 3.99 6.13
CA GLY A 291 -6.70 4.86 5.64
C GLY A 291 -7.74 4.13 4.78
N VAL A 292 -8.33 3.06 5.29
CA VAL A 292 -9.26 2.16 4.56
C VAL A 292 -10.50 2.90 4.05
N ASP A 293 -11.12 3.75 4.88
CA ASP A 293 -12.31 4.52 4.48
C ASP A 293 -11.98 5.58 3.44
N GLY A 294 -10.77 6.14 3.47
CA GLY A 294 -10.29 7.04 2.42
C GLY A 294 -10.17 6.35 1.06
N ALA A 295 -9.68 5.10 1.04
CA ALA A 295 -9.63 4.29 -0.18
C ALA A 295 -11.02 4.00 -0.75
N ARG A 296 -12.01 3.70 0.10
CA ARG A 296 -13.42 3.54 -0.30
C ARG A 296 -14.01 4.83 -0.88
N GLN A 297 -13.78 5.99 -0.23
CA GLN A 297 -14.24 7.27 -0.76
C GLN A 297 -13.61 7.60 -2.12
N MET A 298 -12.33 7.28 -2.33
CA MET A 298 -11.71 7.42 -3.64
C MET A 298 -12.37 6.50 -4.67
N GLN A 299 -12.63 5.23 -4.35
CA GLN A 299 -13.34 4.34 -5.26
C GLN A 299 -14.70 4.90 -5.66
N GLN A 300 -15.50 5.37 -4.70
CA GLN A 300 -16.81 5.96 -4.95
C GLN A 300 -16.74 7.21 -5.85
N ALA A 301 -15.72 8.03 -5.70
CA ALA A 301 -15.52 9.23 -6.51
C ALA A 301 -15.04 8.94 -7.94
N PHE A 302 -14.18 7.95 -8.11
CA PHE A 302 -13.56 7.63 -9.40
C PHE A 302 -14.33 6.61 -10.23
N LYS A 303 -15.16 5.76 -9.60
CA LYS A 303 -15.88 4.68 -10.25
C LYS A 303 -17.32 4.64 -9.78
N SER A 304 -18.25 4.41 -10.74
CA SER A 304 -19.64 4.18 -10.41
C SER A 304 -19.78 2.97 -9.49
N TYR A 305 -20.48 3.13 -8.38
CA TYR A 305 -20.80 2.01 -7.52
C TYR A 305 -21.74 1.05 -8.25
N THR A 306 -21.28 -0.16 -8.53
CA THR A 306 -22.09 -1.18 -9.20
C THR A 306 -23.20 -1.64 -8.25
N GLY A 307 -24.39 -1.10 -8.38
CA GLY A 307 -25.58 -1.50 -7.61
C GLY A 307 -26.51 -0.37 -7.21
N THR A 308 -26.08 0.87 -7.20
CA THR A 308 -26.92 2.01 -6.81
C THR A 308 -27.22 3.00 -7.94
N GLY A 309 -26.64 2.81 -9.12
CA GLY A 309 -26.80 3.74 -10.26
C GLY A 309 -26.13 5.11 -10.07
N ASN A 310 -25.42 5.34 -8.97
CA ASN A 310 -24.69 6.57 -8.74
C ASN A 310 -23.41 6.58 -9.56
N VAL A 311 -23.28 7.55 -10.44
CA VAL A 311 -22.04 7.86 -11.15
C VAL A 311 -21.11 8.53 -10.16
N GLY A 312 -19.89 8.00 -9.98
CA GLY A 312 -18.86 8.62 -9.16
C GLY A 312 -18.57 10.05 -9.65
N SER A 313 -18.34 10.96 -8.73
CA SER A 313 -17.98 12.35 -9.04
C SER A 313 -16.74 12.77 -8.28
N LEU A 314 -15.75 13.31 -9.00
CA LEU A 314 -14.55 13.88 -8.37
C LEU A 314 -14.87 15.08 -7.49
N SER A 315 -15.99 15.78 -7.71
CA SER A 315 -16.41 16.92 -6.87
C SER A 315 -16.62 16.51 -5.41
N SER A 316 -17.03 15.25 -5.15
CA SER A 316 -17.21 14.71 -3.79
C SER A 316 -15.89 14.69 -2.98
N LEU A 317 -14.74 14.77 -3.64
CA LEU A 317 -13.42 14.83 -3.01
C LEU A 317 -13.02 16.26 -2.56
N GLU A 318 -13.90 17.25 -2.73
CA GLU A 318 -13.68 18.58 -2.13
C GLU A 318 -13.52 18.46 -0.62
N VAL A 319 -14.32 17.64 0.02
CA VAL A 319 -14.14 17.30 1.44
C VAL A 319 -13.50 15.90 1.52
N PHE A 320 -12.21 15.86 1.88
CA PHE A 320 -11.45 14.62 2.03
C PHE A 320 -10.50 14.74 3.22
N GLY A 321 -10.84 14.07 4.31
CA GLY A 321 -10.15 14.14 5.58
C GLY A 321 -11.12 13.99 6.77
N PRO A 322 -10.77 14.45 7.97
CA PRO A 322 -11.62 14.30 9.17
C PRO A 322 -13.03 14.88 9.01
N GLU A 323 -13.18 15.95 8.25
CA GLU A 323 -14.50 16.54 7.94
C GLU A 323 -15.40 15.61 7.11
N ALA A 324 -14.79 14.67 6.37
CA ALA A 324 -15.48 13.59 5.65
C ALA A 324 -15.58 12.29 6.47
N GLY A 325 -15.33 12.33 7.78
CA GLY A 325 -15.37 11.16 8.66
C GLY A 325 -14.13 10.29 8.64
N LEU A 326 -13.03 10.74 8.01
CA LEU A 326 -11.76 10.00 8.00
C LEU A 326 -10.96 10.26 9.28
N THR A 327 -10.06 9.35 9.62
CA THR A 327 -9.10 9.51 10.72
C THR A 327 -8.20 10.74 10.50
N PRO A 328 -7.59 11.33 11.56
CA PRO A 328 -6.69 12.47 11.37
C PRO A 328 -5.53 12.15 10.41
N GLY A 329 -5.31 12.99 9.39
CA GLY A 329 -4.29 12.74 8.36
C GLY A 329 -2.87 12.56 8.91
N ALA A 330 -2.49 13.28 10.00
CA ALA A 330 -1.20 13.09 10.66
C ALA A 330 -1.04 11.71 11.34
N LYS A 331 -2.08 10.89 11.33
CA LYS A 331 -2.15 9.55 11.94
C LYS A 331 -2.62 8.49 10.94
N THR A 332 -2.49 8.75 9.65
CA THR A 332 -3.06 7.89 8.62
C THR A 332 -2.05 7.60 7.52
N LEU A 333 -1.84 6.32 7.20
CA LEU A 333 -1.22 5.89 5.96
C LEU A 333 -2.33 5.81 4.89
N SER A 334 -2.28 6.70 3.92
CA SER A 334 -3.30 6.84 2.87
C SER A 334 -2.90 6.06 1.62
N PHE A 335 -3.83 5.34 1.01
CA PHE A 335 -3.59 4.52 -0.18
C PHE A 335 -4.86 4.42 -1.05
N VAL A 336 -4.73 4.06 -2.32
CA VAL A 336 -5.86 3.77 -3.22
C VAL A 336 -6.35 2.34 -3.01
N THR A 337 -5.41 1.40 -2.87
CA THR A 337 -5.65 -0.02 -2.62
C THR A 337 -4.44 -0.67 -1.96
N ASN A 338 -4.63 -1.84 -1.39
CA ASN A 338 -3.61 -2.76 -0.91
C ASN A 338 -3.92 -4.20 -1.37
N HIS A 339 -3.16 -5.19 -0.92
CA HIS A 339 -3.31 -6.59 -1.32
C HIS A 339 -4.64 -7.23 -0.91
N ASP A 340 -5.26 -6.79 0.18
CA ASP A 340 -6.60 -7.26 0.59
C ASP A 340 -7.70 -6.56 -0.21
N SER A 341 -7.61 -5.25 -0.29
CA SER A 341 -8.66 -4.43 -0.87
C SER A 341 -8.76 -4.55 -2.39
N GLU A 342 -7.64 -4.77 -3.12
CA GLU A 342 -7.68 -4.93 -4.58
C GLU A 342 -8.56 -6.11 -5.04
N ARG A 343 -8.77 -7.10 -4.17
CA ARG A 343 -9.60 -8.27 -4.43
C ARG A 343 -11.09 -8.03 -4.19
N ASN A 344 -11.42 -6.95 -3.48
CA ASN A 344 -12.80 -6.47 -3.31
C ASN A 344 -13.07 -5.29 -4.26
N ARG A 345 -13.26 -5.59 -5.54
CA ARG A 345 -13.45 -4.61 -6.62
C ARG A 345 -14.76 -3.81 -6.55
N ASN A 346 -15.69 -4.19 -5.70
CA ASN A 346 -16.92 -3.42 -5.48
C ASN A 346 -16.65 -2.19 -4.62
N ASP A 347 -15.75 -2.30 -3.65
CA ASP A 347 -15.47 -1.24 -2.67
C ASP A 347 -14.16 -0.52 -2.90
N TYR A 348 -13.26 -1.06 -3.75
CA TYR A 348 -11.92 -0.51 -3.99
C TYR A 348 -11.54 -0.52 -5.46
N LEU A 349 -10.64 0.39 -5.82
CA LEU A 349 -9.96 0.38 -7.11
C LEU A 349 -8.81 -0.64 -7.10
N SER A 350 -8.43 -1.10 -8.29
CA SER A 350 -7.27 -1.96 -8.49
C SER A 350 -6.58 -1.64 -9.82
N SER A 351 -5.41 -2.21 -10.07
CA SER A 351 -4.70 -2.10 -11.36
C SER A 351 -5.57 -2.52 -12.55
N GLN A 352 -6.58 -3.38 -12.34
CA GLN A 352 -7.54 -3.79 -13.38
C GLN A 352 -8.48 -2.65 -13.82
N ASP A 353 -8.54 -1.52 -13.11
CA ASP A 353 -9.28 -0.32 -13.50
C ASP A 353 -8.47 0.60 -14.44
N GLY A 354 -7.24 0.19 -14.80
CA GLY A 354 -6.40 0.83 -15.81
C GLY A 354 -6.17 2.31 -15.57
N PRO A 355 -6.47 3.19 -16.56
CA PRO A 355 -6.21 4.63 -16.42
C PRO A 355 -6.90 5.29 -15.23
N THR A 356 -8.05 4.77 -14.78
CA THR A 356 -8.76 5.28 -13.59
C THR A 356 -7.96 5.02 -12.32
N PHE A 357 -7.33 3.85 -12.20
CA PHE A 357 -6.46 3.51 -11.08
C PHE A 357 -5.20 4.41 -11.03
N ILE A 358 -4.57 4.64 -12.18
CA ILE A 358 -3.43 5.55 -12.30
C ILE A 358 -3.83 6.96 -11.85
N LEU A 359 -4.97 7.46 -12.33
CA LEU A 359 -5.48 8.78 -11.98
C LEU A 359 -5.80 8.92 -10.49
N ALA A 360 -6.34 7.87 -9.84
CA ALA A 360 -6.59 7.85 -8.41
C ALA A 360 -5.28 7.90 -7.59
N ASN A 361 -4.21 7.24 -8.03
CA ASN A 361 -2.88 7.35 -7.42
C ASN A 361 -2.31 8.78 -7.59
N GLN A 362 -2.52 9.42 -8.73
CA GLN A 362 -2.12 10.81 -8.94
C GLN A 362 -2.91 11.77 -8.02
N TRP A 363 -4.20 11.51 -7.80
CA TRP A 363 -4.99 12.21 -6.79
C TRP A 363 -4.44 12.00 -5.39
N LEU A 364 -4.17 10.75 -4.99
CA LEU A 364 -3.59 10.40 -3.69
C LEU A 364 -2.33 11.22 -3.40
N LEU A 365 -1.46 11.37 -4.40
CA LEU A 365 -0.21 12.13 -4.27
C LEU A 365 -0.43 13.66 -4.24
N ALA A 366 -1.54 14.15 -4.82
CA ALA A 366 -1.83 15.57 -4.90
C ALA A 366 -2.57 16.13 -3.68
N GLN A 367 -3.49 15.37 -3.11
CA GLN A 367 -4.51 15.90 -2.18
C GLN A 367 -3.96 16.30 -0.80
N GLY A 368 -2.95 15.61 -0.25
CA GLY A 368 -2.22 15.99 0.97
C GLY A 368 -2.85 15.53 2.29
N TYR A 369 -3.72 14.54 2.28
CA TYR A 369 -4.23 13.84 3.45
C TYR A 369 -3.44 12.55 3.69
N GLY A 370 -2.91 12.37 4.89
CA GLY A 370 -2.14 11.19 5.26
C GLY A 370 -0.75 11.12 4.64
N SER A 371 0.01 10.09 5.01
CA SER A 371 1.24 9.69 4.34
C SER A 371 0.88 8.79 3.16
N PRO A 372 1.16 9.17 1.90
CA PRO A 372 0.67 8.42 0.76
C PRO A 372 1.53 7.18 0.48
N GLN A 373 0.85 6.07 0.20
CA GLN A 373 1.45 4.82 -0.26
C GLN A 373 0.88 4.40 -1.60
N VAL A 374 1.73 4.28 -2.61
CA VAL A 374 1.41 3.66 -3.90
C VAL A 374 1.50 2.14 -3.74
N TYR A 375 0.72 1.39 -4.50
CA TYR A 375 0.71 -0.06 -4.45
C TYR A 375 1.00 -0.66 -5.82
N SER A 376 1.82 -1.70 -5.87
CA SER A 376 2.05 -2.52 -7.07
C SER A 376 1.91 -3.99 -6.75
N SER A 377 1.09 -4.66 -7.55
CA SER A 377 0.68 -6.04 -7.43
C SER A 377 1.24 -6.91 -8.56
N PHE A 378 0.75 -8.13 -8.60
CA PHE A 378 0.83 -9.04 -9.73
C PHE A 378 -0.54 -9.19 -10.40
N THR A 379 -0.56 -9.73 -11.62
CA THR A 379 -1.82 -10.01 -12.33
C THR A 379 -2.49 -11.25 -11.75
N TRP A 380 -3.79 -11.14 -11.46
CA TRP A 380 -4.58 -12.21 -10.88
C TRP A 380 -5.97 -12.29 -11.51
N GLU A 381 -6.54 -13.49 -11.57
CA GLU A 381 -7.90 -13.78 -12.07
C GLU A 381 -8.81 -14.30 -10.96
N GLN A 382 -8.24 -14.82 -9.89
CA GLN A 382 -8.96 -15.35 -8.72
C GLN A 382 -8.36 -14.83 -7.42
N ALA A 383 -9.16 -14.76 -6.37
CA ALA A 383 -8.80 -14.11 -5.11
C ALA A 383 -7.56 -14.71 -4.44
N ASP A 384 -7.37 -16.04 -4.54
CA ASP A 384 -6.26 -16.77 -3.91
C ASP A 384 -5.01 -16.91 -4.81
N ALA A 385 -4.98 -16.23 -5.97
CA ALA A 385 -3.89 -16.35 -6.93
C ALA A 385 -2.51 -16.15 -6.27
N SER A 386 -1.54 -16.93 -6.72
CA SER A 386 -0.12 -16.78 -6.37
C SER A 386 0.53 -15.69 -7.23
N PRO A 387 1.51 -14.95 -6.71
CA PRO A 387 2.44 -14.24 -7.60
C PRO A 387 3.19 -15.22 -8.51
N PRO A 388 3.83 -14.75 -9.59
CA PRO A 388 4.70 -15.59 -10.39
C PRO A 388 5.75 -16.30 -9.54
N ALA A 389 5.65 -17.63 -9.46
CA ALA A 389 6.42 -18.46 -8.56
C ALA A 389 6.92 -19.74 -9.25
N ARG A 390 7.92 -20.37 -8.66
CA ARG A 390 8.38 -21.72 -9.01
C ARG A 390 7.38 -22.77 -8.51
N PRO A 391 7.49 -24.02 -8.99
CA PRO A 391 6.62 -25.11 -8.50
C PRO A 391 6.71 -25.35 -6.98
N ASP A 392 7.81 -24.96 -6.34
CA ASP A 392 7.98 -25.04 -4.88
C ASP A 392 7.42 -23.84 -4.12
N GLY A 393 6.70 -22.95 -4.78
CA GLY A 393 6.05 -21.77 -4.22
C GLY A 393 6.97 -20.55 -4.06
N ARG A 394 8.29 -20.67 -4.31
CA ARG A 394 9.20 -19.52 -4.20
C ARG A 394 9.00 -18.53 -5.34
N VAL A 395 8.85 -17.27 -4.97
CA VAL A 395 8.60 -16.17 -5.91
C VAL A 395 9.78 -15.96 -6.85
N THR A 396 9.49 -15.86 -8.14
CA THR A 396 10.50 -15.59 -9.19
C THR A 396 10.91 -14.12 -9.21
N ASP A 397 11.96 -13.80 -9.96
CA ASP A 397 12.36 -12.42 -10.18
C ASP A 397 11.23 -11.64 -10.87
N THR A 398 11.02 -10.42 -10.41
CA THR A 398 9.98 -9.54 -10.95
C THR A 398 10.39 -9.02 -12.32
N VAL A 399 9.50 -9.21 -13.30
CA VAL A 399 9.59 -8.63 -14.63
C VAL A 399 8.28 -7.92 -14.95
N CYS A 400 8.32 -6.60 -15.01
CA CYS A 400 7.12 -5.78 -15.26
C CYS A 400 6.45 -6.16 -16.59
N GLY A 401 5.12 -6.30 -16.58
CA GLY A 401 4.33 -6.74 -17.72
C GLY A 401 4.35 -8.27 -17.97
N GLN A 402 5.10 -9.03 -17.16
CA GLN A 402 5.09 -10.49 -17.18
C GLN A 402 4.57 -11.02 -15.83
N GLY A 403 3.27 -10.88 -15.64
CA GLY A 403 2.62 -11.26 -14.38
C GLY A 403 2.75 -10.24 -13.24
N TRP A 404 3.43 -9.10 -13.45
CA TRP A 404 3.60 -8.02 -12.48
C TRP A 404 3.14 -6.69 -13.07
N THR A 405 2.38 -5.88 -12.31
CA THR A 405 1.78 -4.65 -12.81
C THR A 405 2.75 -3.47 -12.82
N CYS A 406 3.59 -3.34 -11.80
CA CYS A 406 4.59 -2.26 -11.64
C CYS A 406 4.01 -0.83 -11.79
N ASP A 407 2.81 -0.59 -11.30
CA ASP A 407 2.08 0.68 -11.45
C ASP A 407 2.86 1.88 -10.91
N HIS A 408 3.67 1.69 -9.86
CA HIS A 408 4.53 2.72 -9.27
C HIS A 408 5.59 3.28 -10.24
N ARG A 409 5.89 2.57 -11.34
CA ARG A 409 6.79 3.04 -12.42
C ARG A 409 6.06 3.87 -13.48
N ASN A 410 4.72 3.99 -13.40
CA ASN A 410 3.98 4.82 -14.35
C ASN A 410 4.55 6.24 -14.34
N PRO A 411 4.92 6.82 -15.52
CA PRO A 411 5.56 8.13 -15.58
C PRO A 411 4.76 9.23 -14.90
N GLY A 412 3.41 9.18 -14.99
CA GLY A 412 2.54 10.14 -14.36
C GLY A 412 2.52 10.01 -12.82
N ILE A 413 2.62 8.77 -12.28
CA ILE A 413 2.76 8.56 -10.83
C ILE A 413 4.13 9.06 -10.36
N VAL A 414 5.21 8.71 -11.05
CA VAL A 414 6.58 9.16 -10.73
C VAL A 414 6.68 10.68 -10.73
N ALA A 415 6.10 11.34 -11.74
CA ALA A 415 6.05 12.81 -11.79
C ALA A 415 5.31 13.41 -10.58
N MET A 416 4.22 12.76 -10.16
CA MET A 416 3.45 13.21 -8.99
C MET A 416 4.15 12.92 -7.66
N VAL A 417 5.05 11.93 -7.56
CA VAL A 417 5.95 11.77 -6.40
C VAL A 417 6.83 13.01 -6.24
N GLY A 418 7.49 13.45 -7.30
CA GLY A 418 8.30 14.67 -7.30
C GLY A 418 7.47 15.93 -7.04
N TRP A 419 6.27 16.01 -7.60
CA TRP A 419 5.34 17.12 -7.33
C TRP A 419 4.93 17.16 -5.85
N HIS A 420 4.57 16.01 -5.27
CA HIS A 420 4.21 15.86 -3.85
C HIS A 420 5.35 16.35 -2.94
N ASP A 421 6.56 15.89 -3.19
CA ASP A 421 7.73 16.28 -2.41
C ASP A 421 8.00 17.80 -2.50
N TYR A 422 7.84 18.36 -3.69
CA TYR A 422 8.03 19.79 -3.90
C TYR A 422 6.99 20.65 -3.15
N VAL A 423 5.71 20.30 -3.26
CA VAL A 423 4.65 21.09 -2.60
C VAL A 423 4.62 20.87 -1.09
N GLY A 424 5.06 19.72 -0.63
CA GLY A 424 5.15 19.36 0.79
C GLY A 424 3.83 19.53 1.54
N LYS A 425 3.91 20.06 2.76
CA LYS A 425 2.74 20.29 3.65
C LYS A 425 1.94 21.55 3.33
N ALA A 426 2.11 22.17 2.14
CA ALA A 426 1.31 23.33 1.73
C ALA A 426 -0.18 22.95 1.72
N LYS A 427 -1.02 23.81 2.28
CA LYS A 427 -2.47 23.58 2.37
C LYS A 427 -3.13 23.62 0.99
N ARG A 428 -4.14 22.76 0.78
CA ARG A 428 -5.01 22.82 -0.39
C ARG A 428 -5.83 24.11 -0.37
N ALA A 429 -5.94 24.78 -1.52
CA ALA A 429 -6.69 26.00 -1.72
C ALA A 429 -7.20 26.08 -3.17
N ASN A 430 -8.08 27.01 -3.44
CA ASN A 430 -8.64 27.25 -4.78
C ASN A 430 -9.23 25.98 -5.41
N PHE A 431 -9.90 25.17 -4.60
CA PHE A 431 -10.60 24.00 -5.14
C PHE A 431 -11.67 24.45 -6.12
N TRP A 432 -11.70 23.81 -7.27
CA TRP A 432 -12.66 24.02 -8.33
C TRP A 432 -13.11 22.66 -8.89
N SER A 433 -14.37 22.55 -9.24
CA SER A 433 -14.96 21.38 -9.88
C SER A 433 -15.87 21.82 -11.02
N ASP A 434 -16.06 20.93 -11.97
CA ASP A 434 -17.14 21.02 -12.96
C ASP A 434 -18.43 20.32 -12.48
N ASP A 435 -18.50 20.02 -11.19
CA ASP A 435 -19.56 19.25 -10.53
C ASP A 435 -19.71 17.81 -11.03
N ALA A 436 -18.72 17.31 -11.76
CA ALA A 436 -18.70 15.98 -12.33
C ALA A 436 -17.30 15.32 -12.22
N ASN A 437 -16.55 15.34 -13.31
CA ASN A 437 -15.35 14.54 -13.48
C ASN A 437 -14.04 15.33 -13.53
N VAL A 438 -14.10 16.64 -13.45
CA VAL A 438 -12.90 17.49 -13.48
C VAL A 438 -12.79 18.28 -12.20
N VAL A 439 -11.64 18.15 -11.55
CA VAL A 439 -11.29 18.96 -10.37
C VAL A 439 -9.93 19.62 -10.56
N ALA A 440 -9.76 20.77 -9.93
CA ALA A 440 -8.48 21.45 -9.88
C ALA A 440 -8.28 22.15 -8.53
N PHE A 441 -7.04 22.24 -8.07
CA PHE A 441 -6.72 22.95 -6.83
C PHE A 441 -5.25 23.35 -6.78
N SER A 442 -4.93 24.27 -5.89
CA SER A 442 -3.56 24.65 -5.58
C SER A 442 -3.10 24.05 -4.24
N LYS A 443 -1.79 23.93 -4.07
CA LYS A 443 -1.10 23.70 -2.80
C LYS A 443 -0.38 24.99 -2.39
N GLY A 444 -1.13 25.87 -1.74
CA GLY A 444 -0.68 27.24 -1.49
C GLY A 444 -0.24 27.94 -2.79
N ASN A 445 0.94 28.55 -2.76
CA ASN A 445 1.60 29.14 -3.93
C ASN A 445 2.77 28.29 -4.47
N ARG A 446 2.82 27.00 -4.12
CA ARG A 446 3.92 26.11 -4.51
C ARG A 446 3.60 25.27 -5.75
N GLY A 447 2.37 24.79 -5.87
CA GLY A 447 1.95 23.98 -7.00
C GLY A 447 0.45 24.07 -7.25
N TRP A 448 0.07 23.64 -8.44
CA TRP A 448 -1.32 23.53 -8.87
C TRP A 448 -1.49 22.25 -9.69
N VAL A 449 -2.66 21.65 -9.61
CA VAL A 449 -2.99 20.41 -10.31
C VAL A 449 -4.45 20.43 -10.77
N ALA A 450 -4.72 19.83 -11.94
CA ALA A 450 -6.06 19.50 -12.41
C ALA A 450 -6.12 18.06 -12.86
N LEU A 451 -7.22 17.38 -12.53
CA LEU A 451 -7.49 15.98 -12.86
C LEU A 451 -8.81 15.87 -13.62
N ASN A 452 -8.84 15.01 -14.62
CA ASN A 452 -10.03 14.73 -15.42
C ASN A 452 -10.27 13.22 -15.50
N ASN A 453 -11.33 12.74 -14.83
CA ASN A 453 -11.77 11.35 -14.89
C ASN A 453 -12.75 11.07 -16.06
N GLY A 454 -13.08 12.09 -16.86
CA GLY A 454 -13.95 11.98 -18.03
C GLY A 454 -13.29 11.24 -19.20
N ALA A 455 -14.12 10.81 -20.15
CA ALA A 455 -13.67 10.12 -21.36
C ALA A 455 -13.21 11.07 -22.48
N ALA A 456 -13.37 12.39 -22.32
CA ALA A 456 -12.91 13.41 -23.26
C ALA A 456 -12.07 14.46 -22.57
N ALA A 457 -11.15 15.07 -23.30
CA ALA A 457 -10.40 16.22 -22.79
C ALA A 457 -11.34 17.41 -22.51
N LYS A 458 -11.07 18.18 -21.46
CA LYS A 458 -11.87 19.33 -21.07
C LYS A 458 -11.01 20.57 -20.86
N GLN A 459 -11.41 21.66 -21.49
CA GLN A 459 -10.83 22.97 -21.26
C GLN A 459 -11.51 23.63 -20.06
N VAL A 460 -10.68 24.13 -19.12
CA VAL A 460 -11.15 24.79 -17.90
C VAL A 460 -10.40 26.09 -17.67
N ARG A 461 -11.07 27.10 -17.08
CA ARG A 461 -10.46 28.35 -16.65
C ARG A 461 -10.51 28.42 -15.14
N VAL A 462 -9.36 28.36 -14.49
CA VAL A 462 -9.23 28.12 -13.04
C VAL A 462 -8.17 29.00 -12.40
N GLN A 463 -8.35 29.30 -11.09
CA GLN A 463 -7.33 29.97 -10.28
C GLN A 463 -6.24 28.96 -9.87
N THR A 464 -4.99 29.28 -10.18
CA THR A 464 -3.85 28.41 -9.90
C THR A 464 -3.17 28.71 -8.57
N GLY A 465 -3.38 29.89 -7.99
CA GLY A 465 -2.64 30.35 -6.81
C GLY A 465 -1.15 30.63 -7.07
N LEU A 466 -0.72 30.55 -8.32
CA LEU A 466 0.67 30.82 -8.73
C LEU A 466 0.81 32.20 -9.38
N PRO A 467 2.00 32.82 -9.32
CA PRO A 467 2.27 34.06 -10.01
C PRO A 467 2.11 33.96 -11.53
N GLY A 468 1.79 35.04 -12.20
CA GLY A 468 1.74 35.10 -13.67
C GLY A 468 3.06 34.63 -14.30
N GLY A 469 2.96 33.86 -15.38
CA GLY A 469 4.12 33.28 -16.07
C GLY A 469 3.78 32.03 -16.89
N ARG A 470 4.81 31.46 -17.48
CA ARG A 470 4.72 30.19 -18.23
C ARG A 470 5.31 29.07 -17.38
N TYR A 471 4.64 27.95 -17.31
CA TYR A 471 5.01 26.80 -16.48
C TYR A 471 4.99 25.53 -17.29
N CYS A 472 5.99 24.68 -17.13
CA CYS A 472 5.95 23.34 -17.71
C CYS A 472 5.01 22.42 -16.91
N ASP A 473 4.11 21.72 -17.58
CA ASP A 473 3.40 20.59 -17.00
C ASP A 473 4.42 19.50 -16.67
N VAL A 474 4.46 19.10 -15.38
CA VAL A 474 5.43 18.10 -14.90
C VAL A 474 4.97 16.67 -15.12
N VAL A 475 3.69 16.45 -15.43
CA VAL A 475 3.11 15.11 -15.69
C VAL A 475 3.19 14.77 -17.17
N GLY A 476 2.73 15.68 -18.04
CA GLY A 476 2.75 15.50 -19.49
C GLY A 476 4.08 15.87 -20.15
N GLY A 477 5.07 16.28 -19.35
CA GLY A 477 6.38 16.70 -19.84
C GLY A 477 7.31 17.04 -18.68
N ALA A 478 8.38 17.76 -18.96
CA ALA A 478 9.33 18.23 -17.96
C ALA A 478 10.02 19.52 -18.40
N PRO A 479 10.57 20.30 -17.46
CA PRO A 479 11.54 21.34 -17.81
C PRO A 479 12.81 20.71 -18.36
N SER A 480 13.26 21.19 -19.52
CA SER A 480 14.51 20.74 -20.16
C SER A 480 15.20 21.88 -20.91
N ALA A 481 16.46 22.14 -20.60
CA ALA A 481 17.32 23.11 -21.29
C ALA A 481 16.64 24.45 -21.64
N GLY A 482 15.85 25.02 -20.71
CA GLY A 482 15.14 26.29 -20.93
C GLY A 482 13.79 26.18 -21.66
N ALA A 483 13.39 24.99 -22.08
CA ALA A 483 12.10 24.70 -22.72
C ALA A 483 11.26 23.71 -21.89
N CYS A 484 10.04 23.45 -22.31
CA CYS A 484 9.21 22.36 -21.82
C CYS A 484 9.18 21.23 -22.85
N THR A 485 9.33 20.00 -22.43
CA THR A 485 9.20 18.82 -23.33
C THR A 485 7.75 18.48 -23.63
N GLY A 486 6.80 19.03 -22.86
CA GLY A 486 5.35 18.82 -23.02
C GLY A 486 4.56 20.11 -22.92
N THR A 487 3.34 20.01 -22.41
CA THR A 487 2.39 21.12 -22.32
C THR A 487 2.92 22.29 -21.49
N VAL A 488 2.68 23.50 -21.98
CA VAL A 488 2.96 24.76 -21.27
C VAL A 488 1.65 25.33 -20.73
N VAL A 489 1.58 25.57 -19.44
CA VAL A 489 0.48 26.30 -18.79
C VAL A 489 0.87 27.77 -18.67
N THR A 490 0.07 28.66 -19.27
CA THR A 490 0.25 30.11 -19.12
C THR A 490 -0.69 30.62 -18.04
N VAL A 491 -0.11 31.11 -16.95
CA VAL A 491 -0.84 31.77 -15.85
C VAL A 491 -0.82 33.26 -16.08
N GLY A 492 -2.01 33.88 -16.10
CA GLY A 492 -2.17 35.33 -16.24
C GLY A 492 -1.72 36.10 -14.98
N SER A 493 -1.65 37.45 -15.07
CA SER A 493 -1.23 38.31 -13.95
C SER A 493 -2.14 38.21 -12.71
N THR A 494 -3.40 37.77 -12.89
CA THR A 494 -4.37 37.56 -11.83
C THR A 494 -4.34 36.12 -11.25
N GLY A 495 -3.42 35.28 -11.70
CA GLY A 495 -3.28 33.89 -11.25
C GLY A 495 -4.22 32.90 -11.94
N PHE A 496 -5.05 33.30 -12.89
CA PHE A 496 -5.90 32.40 -13.68
C PHE A 496 -5.15 31.80 -14.86
N ALA A 497 -5.46 30.55 -15.15
CA ALA A 497 -5.03 29.87 -16.37
C ALA A 497 -6.23 29.19 -17.08
N THR A 498 -6.17 29.18 -18.42
CA THR A 498 -7.03 28.32 -19.23
C THR A 498 -6.22 27.10 -19.64
N VAL A 499 -6.67 25.91 -19.24
CA VAL A 499 -5.91 24.67 -19.37
C VAL A 499 -6.81 23.59 -19.96
N THR A 500 -6.29 22.84 -20.94
CA THR A 500 -6.95 21.62 -21.43
C THR A 500 -6.42 20.44 -20.64
N VAL A 501 -7.29 19.80 -19.84
CA VAL A 501 -6.97 18.61 -19.06
C VAL A 501 -7.34 17.38 -19.89
N PRO A 502 -6.39 16.48 -20.22
CA PRO A 502 -6.65 15.34 -21.07
C PRO A 502 -7.65 14.37 -20.43
N ALA A 503 -8.32 13.57 -21.27
CA ALA A 503 -9.18 12.48 -20.80
C ALA A 503 -8.38 11.52 -19.92
N LYS A 504 -8.97 11.08 -18.79
CA LYS A 504 -8.31 10.19 -17.82
C LYS A 504 -6.89 10.65 -17.46
N GLY A 505 -6.71 11.98 -17.30
CA GLY A 505 -5.38 12.55 -17.18
C GLY A 505 -5.26 13.70 -16.19
N VAL A 506 -4.04 14.15 -16.03
CA VAL A 506 -3.61 15.18 -15.09
C VAL A 506 -2.77 16.23 -15.80
N VAL A 507 -2.93 17.48 -15.41
CA VAL A 507 -1.97 18.57 -15.67
C VAL A 507 -1.52 19.11 -14.32
N ALA A 508 -0.22 19.11 -14.07
CA ALA A 508 0.34 19.59 -12.81
C ALA A 508 1.55 20.51 -13.04
N ILE A 509 1.57 21.62 -12.32
CA ILE A 509 2.68 22.59 -12.38
C ILE A 509 3.17 22.91 -10.97
N THR A 510 4.43 23.30 -10.89
CA THR A 510 5.04 23.78 -9.65
C THR A 510 5.65 25.15 -9.86
N ARG A 511 5.89 25.90 -8.78
CA ARG A 511 6.62 27.18 -8.87
C ARG A 511 8.02 26.98 -9.46
N ALA A 512 8.66 25.82 -9.26
CA ALA A 512 9.96 25.49 -9.85
C ALA A 512 9.89 25.17 -11.35
N SER A 513 8.71 24.79 -11.89
CA SER A 513 8.54 24.53 -13.32
C SER A 513 8.27 25.81 -14.15
N ARG A 514 8.36 27.02 -13.53
CA ARG A 514 8.22 28.32 -14.20
C ARG A 514 9.37 28.55 -15.17
N ARG A 515 9.03 29.17 -16.36
CA ARG A 515 9.97 29.55 -17.43
C ARG A 515 9.91 31.06 -17.72
#